data_27fcc72b1edfaa3df7d59d9e99df4af1
#
_entry.id   27fcc72b1edfaa3df7d59d9e99df4af1
#
_cell.length_a   1.000
_cell.length_b   1.000
_cell.length_c   1.000
_cell.angle_alpha   90.00
_cell.angle_beta   90.00
_cell.angle_gamma   90.00
#
_symmetry.space_group_name_H-M   'P 1'
#
loop_
_entity.id
_entity.type
_entity.pdbx_description
1 polymer ?
#
loop_
_entity_poly.entity_id
_entity_poly.type
_entity_poly.pdbx_seq_one_letter_code
_entity_poly.pdbx_strand_id
1 'polypeptide(L)'
;MIRRIAFLALLSVMAFPALGQQKQRVVIQVSDNDPAKWSLALNNARNVQQDLGKNNVEIEIVAYGPGLGMLKAESKVADRLAQALDDNVGLLACENTMTNTKVGRNDMYGGIAYVKAGVTHIMKRQREGWAYIRP
;
A
#
# COMPACT_ATOMS: atom_id res chain seq x y z
N MET A 1 29.05 -52.69 -46.13
CA MET A 1 29.02 -51.22 -45.97
C MET A 1 27.91 -50.84 -45.04
N ILE A 2 28.23 -50.56 -43.79
CA ILE A 2 27.26 -50.21 -42.75
C ILE A 2 27.29 -48.67 -42.58
N ARG A 3 26.24 -47.99 -43.02
CA ARG A 3 26.08 -46.55 -42.83
C ARG A 3 25.58 -46.26 -41.40
N ARG A 4 26.46 -45.76 -40.53
CA ARG A 4 26.07 -45.27 -39.20
C ARG A 4 25.38 -43.92 -39.35
N ILE A 5 24.08 -43.86 -39.08
CA ILE A 5 23.32 -42.61 -38.98
C ILE A 5 23.46 -42.16 -37.52
N ALA A 6 24.20 -41.08 -37.34
CA ALA A 6 24.27 -40.41 -36.05
C ALA A 6 23.04 -39.48 -35.86
N PHE A 7 22.15 -39.84 -34.93
CA PHE A 7 21.07 -38.97 -34.48
C PHE A 7 21.64 -37.89 -33.52
N LEU A 8 21.76 -36.67 -34.03
CA LEU A 8 21.98 -35.53 -33.16
C LEU A 8 20.63 -35.17 -32.49
N ALA A 9 20.49 -35.50 -31.21
CA ALA A 9 19.40 -34.99 -30.40
C ALA A 9 19.68 -33.52 -30.03
N LEU A 10 18.97 -32.60 -30.66
CA LEU A 10 18.98 -31.19 -30.27
C LEU A 10 18.18 -31.05 -28.98
N LEU A 11 18.85 -30.93 -27.82
CA LEU A 11 18.22 -30.52 -26.57
C LEU A 11 17.95 -29.02 -26.68
N SER A 12 16.72 -28.64 -27.03
CA SER A 12 16.26 -27.25 -26.88
C SER A 12 15.99 -26.98 -25.39
N VAL A 13 16.93 -26.30 -24.75
CA VAL A 13 16.74 -25.77 -23.40
C VAL A 13 15.73 -24.60 -23.53
N MET A 14 14.48 -24.86 -23.19
CA MET A 14 13.50 -23.82 -22.99
C MET A 14 13.90 -23.00 -21.76
N ALA A 15 14.54 -21.87 -21.98
CA ALA A 15 14.75 -20.87 -20.92
C ALA A 15 13.38 -20.27 -20.58
N PHE A 16 12.76 -20.73 -19.50
CA PHE A 16 11.64 -20.03 -18.90
C PHE A 16 12.15 -18.67 -18.38
N PRO A 17 11.57 -17.54 -18.80
CA PRO A 17 11.90 -16.27 -18.19
C PRO A 17 11.57 -16.41 -16.70
N ALA A 18 12.57 -16.21 -15.83
CA ALA A 18 12.34 -16.08 -14.40
C ALA A 18 11.40 -14.88 -14.21
N LEU A 19 10.12 -15.13 -13.95
CA LEU A 19 9.16 -14.11 -13.54
C LEU A 19 9.69 -13.57 -12.21
N GLY A 20 10.32 -12.37 -12.24
CA GLY A 20 10.74 -11.66 -11.06
C GLY A 20 9.55 -11.57 -10.10
N GLN A 21 9.78 -11.89 -8.83
CA GLN A 21 8.74 -11.88 -7.80
C GLN A 21 8.11 -10.49 -7.75
N GLN A 22 6.83 -10.37 -8.10
CA GLN A 22 6.09 -9.11 -8.05
C GLN A 22 6.00 -8.66 -6.59
N LYS A 23 6.29 -7.37 -6.33
CA LYS A 23 6.09 -6.75 -5.02
C LYS A 23 4.67 -7.02 -4.52
N GLN A 24 4.54 -7.45 -3.28
CA GLN A 24 3.25 -7.50 -2.60
C GLN A 24 2.74 -6.07 -2.40
N ARG A 25 1.44 -5.88 -2.52
CA ARG A 25 0.83 -4.54 -2.40
C ARG A 25 -0.42 -4.62 -1.55
N VAL A 26 -0.56 -3.70 -0.61
CA VAL A 26 -1.70 -3.66 0.29
C VAL A 26 -2.21 -2.23 0.46
N VAL A 27 -3.52 -2.07 0.39
CA VAL A 27 -4.23 -0.84 0.71
C VAL A 27 -5.03 -1.05 2.00
N ILE A 28 -4.83 -0.17 2.96
CA ILE A 28 -5.47 -0.21 4.29
C ILE A 28 -6.46 0.94 4.38
N GLN A 29 -7.72 0.63 4.68
CA GLN A 29 -8.77 1.62 4.86
C GLN A 29 -8.80 2.12 6.30
N VAL A 30 -8.89 3.45 6.47
CA VAL A 30 -9.20 4.09 7.76
C VAL A 30 -10.38 5.03 7.57
N SER A 31 -11.55 4.65 8.09
CA SER A 31 -12.79 5.42 7.97
C SER A 31 -13.49 5.71 9.30
N ASP A 32 -12.91 5.30 10.41
CA ASP A 32 -13.47 5.54 11.75
C ASP A 32 -12.67 6.62 12.48
N ASN A 33 -13.37 7.45 13.25
CA ASN A 33 -12.74 8.38 14.20
C ASN A 33 -12.39 7.66 15.50
N ASP A 34 -11.45 6.74 15.41
CA ASP A 34 -11.04 5.89 16.53
C ASP A 34 -9.51 5.75 16.57
N PRO A 35 -8.82 6.40 17.51
CA PRO A 35 -7.38 6.29 17.65
C PRO A 35 -6.85 4.88 17.84
N ALA A 36 -7.65 3.96 18.43
CA ALA A 36 -7.25 2.57 18.55
C ALA A 36 -7.19 1.87 17.17
N LYS A 37 -8.15 2.16 16.30
CA LYS A 37 -8.13 1.66 14.91
C LYS A 37 -7.03 2.30 14.09
N TRP A 38 -6.71 3.58 14.30
CA TRP A 38 -5.58 4.23 13.65
C TRP A 38 -4.25 3.56 14.03
N SER A 39 -4.09 3.27 15.32
CA SER A 39 -2.94 2.52 15.82
C SER A 39 -2.87 1.11 15.24
N LEU A 40 -4.01 0.44 15.11
CA LEU A 40 -4.08 -0.89 14.51
C LEU A 40 -3.70 -0.86 13.02
N ALA A 41 -4.16 0.14 12.27
CA ALA A 41 -3.77 0.30 10.87
C ALA A 41 -2.24 0.46 10.70
N LEU A 42 -1.62 1.28 11.55
CA LEU A 42 -0.16 1.47 11.56
C LEU A 42 0.57 0.20 12.00
N ASN A 43 0.02 -0.56 12.96
CA ASN A 43 0.57 -1.86 13.36
C ASN A 43 0.48 -2.87 12.21
N ASN A 44 -0.63 -2.90 11.48
CA ASN A 44 -0.79 -3.79 10.33
C ASN A 44 0.26 -3.50 9.25
N ALA A 45 0.46 -2.22 8.92
CA ALA A 45 1.49 -1.82 7.96
C ALA A 45 2.89 -2.27 8.41
N ARG A 46 3.23 -2.01 9.67
CA ARG A 46 4.51 -2.42 10.24
C ARG A 46 4.70 -3.93 10.23
N ASN A 47 3.69 -4.69 10.63
CA ASN A 47 3.76 -6.15 10.68
C ASN A 47 3.96 -6.74 9.28
N VAL A 48 3.27 -6.22 8.27
CA VAL A 48 3.46 -6.63 6.88
C VAL A 48 4.90 -6.37 6.41
N GLN A 49 5.45 -5.19 6.74
CA GLN A 49 6.84 -4.87 6.40
C GLN A 49 7.86 -5.75 7.13
N GLN A 50 7.59 -6.08 8.39
CA GLN A 50 8.46 -6.97 9.16
C GLN A 50 8.44 -8.41 8.63
N ASP A 51 7.28 -8.88 8.21
CA ASP A 51 7.10 -10.23 7.70
C ASP A 51 7.66 -10.41 6.28
N LEU A 52 7.39 -9.48 5.39
CA LEU A 52 7.75 -9.57 3.97
C LEU A 52 9.06 -8.87 3.59
N GLY A 53 9.53 -7.95 4.43
CA GLY A 53 10.62 -7.02 4.13
C GLY A 53 10.11 -5.71 3.53
N LYS A 54 10.64 -4.58 3.99
CA LYS A 54 10.23 -3.23 3.55
C LYS A 54 10.33 -3.01 2.04
N ASN A 55 11.34 -3.60 1.40
CA ASN A 55 11.58 -3.46 -0.03
C ASN A 55 10.73 -4.42 -0.89
N ASN A 56 10.02 -5.35 -0.26
CA ASN A 56 9.23 -6.38 -0.94
C ASN A 56 7.73 -6.10 -0.91
N VAL A 57 7.31 -5.03 -0.26
CA VAL A 57 5.90 -4.67 -0.13
C VAL A 57 5.70 -3.17 -0.34
N GLU A 58 4.61 -2.82 -0.97
CA GLU A 58 4.11 -1.45 -1.11
C GLU A 58 2.83 -1.31 -0.29
N ILE A 59 2.75 -0.30 0.56
CA ILE A 59 1.64 -0.11 1.50
C ILE A 59 1.09 1.30 1.35
N GLU A 60 -0.23 1.41 1.24
CA GLU A 60 -0.96 2.66 1.33
C GLU A 60 -1.99 2.57 2.46
N ILE A 61 -2.07 3.61 3.27
CA ILE A 61 -3.16 3.83 4.23
C ILE A 61 -4.00 4.98 3.71
N VAL A 62 -5.28 4.73 3.47
CA VAL A 62 -6.22 5.70 2.91
C VAL A 62 -7.22 6.10 3.99
N ALA A 63 -7.17 7.36 4.40
CA ALA A 63 -8.05 7.92 5.41
C ALA A 63 -9.14 8.81 4.76
N TYR A 64 -10.38 8.51 5.04
CA TYR A 64 -11.53 9.27 4.55
C TYR A 64 -12.70 9.25 5.56
N GLY A 65 -13.69 10.09 5.32
CA GLY A 65 -14.81 10.24 6.24
C GLY A 65 -14.33 10.56 7.66
N PRO A 66 -14.94 9.97 8.68
CA PRO A 66 -14.53 10.19 10.08
C PRO A 66 -13.07 9.79 10.39
N GLY A 67 -12.46 8.95 9.56
CA GLY A 67 -11.06 8.53 9.70
C GLY A 67 -10.04 9.60 9.29
N LEU A 68 -10.45 10.69 8.65
CA LEU A 68 -9.55 11.76 8.22
C LEU A 68 -8.72 12.32 9.37
N GLY A 69 -9.26 12.31 10.58
CA GLY A 69 -8.59 12.78 11.79
C GLY A 69 -7.25 12.10 12.07
N MET A 70 -7.05 10.87 11.59
CA MET A 70 -5.78 10.18 11.70
C MET A 70 -4.63 10.97 11.07
N LEU A 71 -4.88 11.66 9.94
CA LEU A 71 -3.86 12.34 9.15
C LEU A 71 -3.81 13.85 9.37
N LYS A 72 -4.49 14.38 10.38
CA LYS A 72 -4.36 15.78 10.75
C LYS A 72 -3.04 16.06 11.47
N ALA A 73 -2.55 17.30 11.41
CA ALA A 73 -1.33 17.72 12.10
C ALA A 73 -1.38 17.45 13.62
N GLU A 74 -2.55 17.55 14.22
CA GLU A 74 -2.82 17.33 15.65
C GLU A 74 -3.27 15.89 15.98
N SER A 75 -3.06 14.95 15.06
CA SER A 75 -3.45 13.55 15.25
C SER A 75 -2.84 12.95 16.51
N LYS A 76 -3.62 12.17 17.24
CA LYS A 76 -3.13 11.42 18.42
C LYS A 76 -2.06 10.38 18.08
N VAL A 77 -1.89 10.05 16.82
CA VAL A 77 -0.85 9.13 16.32
C VAL A 77 0.23 9.85 15.49
N ALA A 78 0.35 11.18 15.62
CA ALA A 78 1.27 12.00 14.83
C ALA A 78 2.72 11.46 14.82
N ASP A 79 3.25 11.09 15.99
CA ASP A 79 4.62 10.53 16.09
C ASP A 79 4.78 9.26 15.27
N ARG A 80 3.75 8.46 15.17
CA ARG A 80 3.74 7.22 14.40
C ARG A 80 3.56 7.46 12.89
N LEU A 81 2.94 8.58 12.50
CA LEU A 81 2.86 8.99 11.09
C LEU A 81 4.24 9.32 10.55
N ALA A 82 5.08 10.01 11.33
CA ALA A 82 6.46 10.27 10.96
C ALA A 82 7.22 8.97 10.67
N GLN A 83 7.12 7.99 11.57
CA GLN A 83 7.76 6.68 11.39
C GLN A 83 7.22 5.95 10.16
N ALA A 84 5.92 5.97 9.92
CA ALA A 84 5.31 5.33 8.75
C ALA A 84 5.82 5.95 7.45
N LEU A 85 5.94 7.27 7.37
CA LEU A 85 6.51 7.98 6.21
C LEU A 85 7.99 7.62 6.00
N ASP A 86 8.78 7.55 7.06
CA ASP A 86 10.18 7.14 7.00
C ASP A 86 10.33 5.69 6.51
N ASP A 87 9.34 4.85 6.81
CA ASP A 87 9.26 3.46 6.37
C ASP A 87 8.61 3.30 4.98
N ASN A 88 8.43 4.40 4.24
CA ASN A 88 7.81 4.44 2.91
C ASN A 88 6.36 3.91 2.85
N VAL A 89 5.62 4.03 3.92
CA VAL A 89 4.17 3.81 3.91
C VAL A 89 3.48 5.04 3.33
N GLY A 90 2.70 4.86 2.27
CA GLY A 90 1.88 5.93 1.70
C GLY A 90 0.73 6.27 2.66
N LEU A 91 0.65 7.54 3.07
CA LEU A 91 -0.46 8.06 3.86
C LEU A 91 -1.28 8.99 2.98
N LEU A 92 -2.52 8.62 2.67
CA LEU A 92 -3.36 9.30 1.68
C LEU A 92 -4.63 9.84 2.32
N ALA A 93 -4.85 11.15 2.18
CA ALA A 93 -6.04 11.83 2.65
C ALA A 93 -7.05 12.05 1.52
N CYS A 94 -8.33 11.84 1.82
CA CYS A 94 -9.43 12.05 0.90
C CYS A 94 -9.79 13.54 0.78
N GLU A 95 -9.58 14.14 -0.39
CA GLU A 95 -9.90 15.54 -0.64
C GLU A 95 -11.41 15.84 -0.57
N ASN A 96 -12.27 14.90 -0.99
CA ASN A 96 -13.71 15.06 -0.83
C ASN A 96 -14.12 15.20 0.63
N THR A 97 -13.55 14.39 1.52
CA THR A 97 -13.78 14.52 2.97
C THR A 97 -13.28 15.86 3.49
N MET A 98 -12.09 16.28 3.07
CA MET A 98 -11.53 17.58 3.47
C MET A 98 -12.48 18.72 3.08
N THR A 99 -12.97 18.72 1.85
CA THR A 99 -13.93 19.74 1.37
C THR A 99 -15.22 19.70 2.18
N ASN A 100 -15.80 18.53 2.39
CA ASN A 100 -17.07 18.37 3.11
C ASN A 100 -16.97 18.75 4.59
N THR A 101 -15.79 18.59 5.19
CA THR A 101 -15.54 18.93 6.60
C THR A 101 -14.82 20.25 6.79
N LYS A 102 -14.61 21.01 5.71
CA LYS A 102 -13.93 22.32 5.71
C LYS A 102 -12.52 22.26 6.31
N VAL A 103 -11.78 21.20 6.01
CA VAL A 103 -10.40 20.99 6.41
C VAL A 103 -9.49 21.36 5.25
N GLY A 104 -8.52 22.23 5.49
CA GLY A 104 -7.51 22.63 4.50
C GLY A 104 -6.23 21.81 4.62
N ARG A 105 -5.35 21.91 3.62
CA ARG A 105 -4.05 21.22 3.66
C ARG A 105 -3.16 21.68 4.81
N ASN A 106 -3.31 22.92 5.25
CA ASN A 106 -2.58 23.46 6.42
C ASN A 106 -2.97 22.76 7.75
N ASP A 107 -4.13 22.11 7.78
CA ASP A 107 -4.59 21.34 8.95
C ASP A 107 -4.07 19.90 8.95
N MET A 108 -3.44 19.48 7.87
CA MET A 108 -3.01 18.11 7.69
C MET A 108 -1.54 17.91 8.08
N TYR A 109 -1.19 16.68 8.42
CA TYR A 109 0.16 16.29 8.71
C TYR A 109 1.07 16.48 7.48
N GLY A 110 2.28 17.01 7.68
CA GLY A 110 3.23 17.24 6.60
C GLY A 110 3.76 15.92 6.00
N GLY A 111 3.95 15.91 4.66
CA GLY A 111 4.50 14.76 3.96
C GLY A 111 3.50 13.69 3.53
N ILE A 112 2.20 13.85 3.84
CA ILE A 112 1.15 12.96 3.34
C ILE A 112 0.80 13.28 1.88
N ALA A 113 0.17 12.32 1.21
CA ALA A 113 -0.37 12.49 -0.13
C ALA A 113 -1.90 12.69 -0.10
N TYR A 114 -2.47 13.07 -1.23
CA TYR A 114 -3.88 13.38 -1.35
C TYR A 114 -4.47 12.63 -2.53
N VAL A 115 -5.68 12.12 -2.35
CA VAL A 115 -6.49 11.53 -3.42
C VAL A 115 -7.84 12.21 -3.46
N LYS A 116 -8.42 12.34 -4.64
CA LYS A 116 -9.70 13.04 -4.78
C LYS A 116 -10.81 12.37 -3.98
N ALA A 117 -10.93 11.05 -4.09
CA ALA A 117 -11.90 10.24 -3.36
C ALA A 117 -11.24 8.98 -2.83
N GLY A 118 -11.18 8.81 -1.50
CA GLY A 118 -10.54 7.67 -0.86
C GLY A 118 -11.15 6.33 -1.26
N VAL A 119 -12.47 6.24 -1.28
CA VAL A 119 -13.18 5.01 -1.63
C VAL A 119 -12.91 4.58 -3.08
N THR A 120 -12.91 5.52 -4.02
CA THR A 120 -12.62 5.23 -5.43
C THR A 120 -11.16 4.83 -5.63
N HIS A 121 -10.25 5.46 -4.88
CA HIS A 121 -8.84 5.07 -4.89
C HIS A 121 -8.66 3.62 -4.43
N ILE A 122 -9.31 3.22 -3.33
CA ILE A 122 -9.29 1.84 -2.85
C ILE A 122 -9.84 0.87 -3.91
N MET A 123 -10.96 1.20 -4.55
CA MET A 123 -11.51 0.40 -5.65
C MET A 123 -10.50 0.22 -6.79
N LYS A 124 -9.82 1.30 -7.17
CA LYS A 124 -8.77 1.27 -8.19
C LYS A 124 -7.63 0.33 -7.80
N ARG A 125 -7.14 0.43 -6.57
CA ARG A 125 -6.07 -0.44 -6.06
C ARG A 125 -6.49 -1.91 -6.06
N GLN A 126 -7.73 -2.22 -5.68
CA GLN A 126 -8.24 -3.59 -5.73
C GLN A 126 -8.30 -4.13 -7.15
N ARG A 127 -8.68 -3.33 -8.15
CA ARG A 127 -8.63 -3.72 -9.57
C ARG A 127 -7.21 -3.98 -10.05
N GLU A 128 -6.24 -3.27 -9.51
CA GLU A 128 -4.82 -3.44 -9.81
C GLU A 128 -4.18 -4.63 -9.06
N GLY A 129 -4.97 -5.39 -8.29
CA GLY A 129 -4.53 -6.59 -7.58
C GLY A 129 -3.94 -6.33 -6.20
N TRP A 130 -4.17 -5.16 -5.60
CA TRP A 130 -3.77 -4.89 -4.23
C TRP A 130 -4.64 -5.67 -3.24
N ALA A 131 -4.02 -6.24 -2.22
CA ALA A 131 -4.76 -6.75 -1.07
C ALA A 131 -5.44 -5.58 -0.34
N TYR A 132 -6.64 -5.84 0.19
CA TYR A 132 -7.42 -4.84 0.93
C TYR A 132 -7.56 -5.26 2.40
N ILE A 133 -7.23 -4.32 3.30
CA ILE A 133 -7.37 -4.53 4.74
C ILE A 133 -8.18 -3.38 5.33
N ARG A 134 -9.13 -3.74 6.17
CA ARG A 134 -9.88 -2.80 7.01
C ARG A 134 -9.70 -3.21 8.47
N PRO A 135 -9.00 -2.41 9.27
CA PRO A 135 -8.83 -2.65 10.71
C PRO A 135 -10.14 -2.50 11.49
#